data_40184aad09284346c3862e0f722f2287
#
_entry.id   40184aad09284346c3862e0f722f2287
#
_cell.length_a   1.000
_cell.length_b   1.000
_cell.length_c   1.000
_cell.angle_alpha   90.00
_cell.angle_beta   90.00
_cell.angle_gamma   90.00
#
_symmetry.space_group_name_H-M   'P 1'
#
loop_
_entity.id
_entity.type
_entity.pdbx_description
1 polymer ?
#
loop_
_entity_poly.entity_id
_entity_poly.type
_entity_poly.pdbx_seq_one_letter_code
_entity_poly.pdbx_strand_id
1 'polypeptide(L)'
;MKNIFGLILLFVLVSLASCNRNKPVSQTHTFTNVSWERFEHLEFELAIDDLEEEYDIWVSIKHTAQFPVDALYINMVMITPGGEERIKDYNLLLKDSDGNYIGYETDGIYNCSIKVRGRMRFHETGLVKFDIENLMPKYHTPGIIEFGIVMDVTEK
;
A
#
# COMPACT_ATOMS: atom_id res chain seq x y z
N MET A 1 -21.84 -49.74 -2.10
CA MET A 1 -21.34 -48.79 -3.11
C MET A 1 -21.98 -47.41 -3.06
N LYS A 2 -23.31 -47.29 -2.76
CA LYS A 2 -23.97 -45.96 -2.67
C LYS A 2 -23.43 -45.04 -1.56
N ASN A 3 -22.99 -45.59 -0.41
CA ASN A 3 -22.54 -44.79 0.74
C ASN A 3 -21.11 -44.27 0.57
N ILE A 4 -20.27 -44.94 -0.23
CA ILE A 4 -18.87 -44.51 -0.49
C ILE A 4 -18.87 -43.32 -1.43
N PHE A 5 -19.78 -43.25 -2.41
CA PHE A 5 -19.90 -42.14 -3.34
C PHE A 5 -20.34 -40.85 -2.64
N GLY A 6 -21.26 -40.96 -1.64
CA GLY A 6 -21.70 -39.83 -0.82
C GLY A 6 -20.58 -39.28 0.08
N LEU A 7 -19.73 -40.17 0.62
CA LEU A 7 -18.62 -39.77 1.49
C LEU A 7 -17.49 -39.07 0.69
N ILE A 8 -17.21 -39.54 -0.53
CA ILE A 8 -16.23 -38.93 -1.42
C ILE A 8 -16.72 -37.57 -1.90
N LEU A 9 -18.01 -37.42 -2.23
CA LEU A 9 -18.58 -36.14 -2.64
C LEU A 9 -18.56 -35.10 -1.51
N LEU A 10 -18.79 -35.52 -0.26
CA LEU A 10 -18.70 -34.62 0.91
C LEU A 10 -17.25 -34.16 1.17
N PHE A 11 -16.26 -35.04 0.95
CA PHE A 11 -14.85 -34.69 1.14
C PHE A 11 -14.32 -33.70 0.08
N VAL A 12 -14.82 -33.80 -1.15
CA VAL A 12 -14.47 -32.86 -2.25
C VAL A 12 -15.07 -31.48 -2.01
N LEU A 13 -16.26 -31.39 -1.41
CA LEU A 13 -16.89 -30.08 -1.10
C LEU A 13 -16.18 -29.31 0.02
N VAL A 14 -15.53 -29.99 0.97
CA VAL A 14 -14.78 -29.35 2.07
C VAL A 14 -13.45 -28.76 1.61
N SER A 15 -12.86 -29.30 0.53
CA SER A 15 -11.58 -28.82 0.02
C SER A 15 -11.65 -27.52 -0.78
N LEU A 16 -12.85 -27.02 -1.10
CA LEU A 16 -13.04 -25.74 -1.82
C LEU A 16 -13.14 -24.51 -0.91
N ALA A 17 -13.15 -24.69 0.41
CA ALA A 17 -13.18 -23.61 1.38
C ALA A 17 -11.76 -23.13 1.77
N SER A 18 -10.79 -23.19 0.85
CA SER A 18 -9.52 -22.48 0.99
C SER A 18 -9.79 -20.99 0.76
N CYS A 19 -10.34 -20.32 1.76
CA CYS A 19 -10.37 -18.86 1.80
C CYS A 19 -8.94 -18.35 1.69
N ASN A 20 -8.67 -17.63 0.62
CA ASN A 20 -7.42 -16.92 0.36
C ASN A 20 -7.29 -15.82 1.43
N ARG A 21 -6.77 -16.17 2.61
CA ARG A 21 -6.65 -15.30 3.79
C ARG A 21 -5.64 -14.17 3.64
N ASN A 22 -4.85 -14.16 2.56
CA ASN A 22 -3.66 -13.32 2.43
C ASN A 22 -3.74 -12.42 1.21
N LYS A 23 -4.88 -11.74 0.98
CA LYS A 23 -4.91 -10.69 -0.04
C LYS A 23 -4.45 -9.38 0.59
N PRO A 24 -3.51 -8.65 -0.06
CA PRO A 24 -3.14 -7.32 0.38
C PRO A 24 -4.36 -6.41 0.37
N VAL A 25 -4.48 -5.58 1.41
CA VAL A 25 -5.50 -4.53 1.50
C VAL A 25 -4.87 -3.23 1.01
N SER A 26 -5.53 -2.55 0.09
CA SER A 26 -4.97 -1.32 -0.50
C SER A 26 -6.02 -0.28 -0.78
N GLN A 27 -5.59 0.97 -0.74
CA GLN A 27 -6.36 2.13 -1.15
C GLN A 27 -5.47 3.07 -1.97
N THR A 28 -6.03 3.68 -3.01
CA THR A 28 -5.28 4.53 -3.95
C THR A 28 -6.06 5.81 -4.23
N HIS A 29 -5.35 6.94 -4.27
CA HIS A 29 -5.84 8.23 -4.73
C HIS A 29 -5.27 8.52 -6.12
N THR A 30 -6.11 8.98 -7.05
CA THR A 30 -5.73 9.37 -8.42
C THR A 30 -5.82 10.88 -8.57
N PHE A 31 -4.75 11.51 -8.99
CA PHE A 31 -4.68 12.97 -9.20
C PHE A 31 -5.23 13.36 -10.56
N THR A 32 -6.23 14.23 -10.60
CA THR A 32 -6.91 14.64 -11.85
C THR A 32 -6.00 15.42 -12.80
N ASN A 33 -5.02 16.17 -12.27
CA ASN A 33 -4.12 17.03 -13.05
C ASN A 33 -2.70 16.45 -13.21
N VAL A 34 -2.52 15.15 -12.90
CA VAL A 34 -1.18 14.51 -12.89
C VAL A 34 -0.19 15.33 -12.05
N SER A 35 -0.67 15.87 -10.93
CA SER A 35 0.09 16.73 -10.02
C SER A 35 -0.47 16.65 -8.61
N TRP A 36 0.41 16.51 -7.62
CA TRP A 36 0.04 16.59 -6.21
C TRP A 36 0.41 17.96 -5.66
N GLU A 37 -0.58 18.67 -5.12
CA GLU A 37 -0.38 19.99 -4.53
C GLU A 37 0.16 19.88 -3.10
N ARG A 38 1.08 20.78 -2.75
CA ARG A 38 1.52 20.91 -1.37
C ARG A 38 0.34 21.36 -0.50
N PHE A 39 0.25 20.83 0.71
CA PHE A 39 -0.86 20.99 1.66
C PHE A 39 -2.15 20.21 1.30
N GLU A 40 -2.17 19.48 0.21
CA GLU A 40 -3.22 18.49 -0.05
C GLU A 40 -2.91 17.22 0.75
N HIS A 41 -3.76 16.91 1.73
CA HIS A 41 -3.69 15.71 2.53
C HIS A 41 -4.43 14.56 1.85
N LEU A 42 -3.83 13.38 1.86
CA LEU A 42 -4.45 12.15 1.39
C LEU A 42 -4.79 11.27 2.60
N GLU A 43 -6.07 10.94 2.74
CA GLU A 43 -6.53 10.07 3.81
C GLU A 43 -6.84 8.67 3.27
N PHE A 44 -6.35 7.64 3.98
CA PHE A 44 -6.60 6.24 3.67
C PHE A 44 -7.03 5.49 4.92
N GLU A 45 -7.92 4.50 4.76
CA GLU A 45 -8.37 3.64 5.84
C GLU A 45 -8.31 2.18 5.39
N LEU A 46 -7.48 1.37 6.05
CA LEU A 46 -7.28 -0.04 5.72
C LEU A 46 -7.64 -0.93 6.89
N ALA A 47 -8.44 -1.98 6.64
CA ALA A 47 -8.92 -2.86 7.69
C ALA A 47 -7.86 -3.89 8.13
N ILE A 48 -7.76 -4.10 9.44
CA ILE A 48 -7.05 -5.20 10.08
C ILE A 48 -8.08 -6.12 10.74
N ASP A 49 -8.09 -7.37 10.36
CA ASP A 49 -9.00 -8.41 10.86
C ASP A 49 -8.27 -9.62 11.48
N ASP A 50 -6.96 -9.77 11.24
CA ASP A 50 -6.14 -10.82 11.80
C ASP A 50 -5.00 -10.28 12.66
N LEU A 51 -5.02 -10.57 13.96
CA LEU A 51 -4.01 -10.12 14.94
C LEU A 51 -2.83 -11.09 15.08
N GLU A 52 -2.93 -12.29 14.51
CA GLU A 52 -1.86 -13.29 14.55
C GLU A 52 -0.78 -13.03 13.48
N GLU A 53 -1.11 -12.20 12.48
CA GLU A 53 -0.23 -11.88 11.37
C GLU A 53 0.59 -10.60 11.62
N GLU A 54 1.74 -10.54 10.97
CA GLU A 54 2.54 -9.33 10.84
C GLU A 54 2.28 -8.71 9.48
N TYR A 55 2.26 -7.38 9.41
CA TYR A 55 1.96 -6.64 8.19
C TYR A 55 3.14 -5.80 7.74
N ASP A 56 3.41 -5.86 6.45
CA ASP A 56 4.29 -4.93 5.75
C ASP A 56 3.46 -3.80 5.16
N ILE A 57 3.89 -2.56 5.34
CA ILE A 57 3.23 -1.38 4.80
C ILE A 57 4.07 -0.85 3.65
N TRP A 58 3.42 -0.69 2.50
CA TRP A 58 4.03 -0.20 1.28
C TRP A 58 3.33 1.06 0.80
N VAL A 59 4.10 1.93 0.18
CA VAL A 59 3.59 3.05 -0.63
C VAL A 59 3.68 2.64 -2.09
N SER A 60 2.58 2.77 -2.82
CA SER A 60 2.54 2.60 -4.28
C SER A 60 2.44 3.96 -4.95
N ILE A 61 3.25 4.19 -5.99
CA ILE A 61 3.29 5.45 -6.73
C ILE A 61 3.27 5.15 -8.21
N LYS A 62 2.35 5.81 -8.95
CA LYS A 62 2.42 5.89 -10.40
C LYS A 62 2.81 7.30 -10.81
N HIS A 63 3.81 7.42 -11.66
CA HIS A 63 4.29 8.70 -12.12
C HIS A 63 4.74 8.65 -13.59
N THR A 64 4.86 9.82 -14.19
CA THR A 64 5.45 10.00 -15.52
C THR A 64 6.90 10.46 -15.42
N ALA A 65 7.60 10.49 -16.56
CA ALA A 65 8.93 11.11 -16.66
C ALA A 65 8.95 12.63 -16.39
N GLN A 66 7.78 13.28 -16.23
CA GLN A 66 7.67 14.70 -15.84
C GLN A 66 7.92 14.93 -14.35
N PHE A 67 7.96 13.87 -13.52
CA PHE A 67 8.36 14.00 -12.13
C PHE A 67 9.80 14.53 -12.06
N PRO A 68 10.03 15.73 -11.46
CA PRO A 68 11.22 16.53 -11.76
C PRO A 68 12.47 16.17 -10.95
N VAL A 69 12.34 15.29 -9.94
CA VAL A 69 13.41 14.97 -8.98
C VAL A 69 13.53 13.47 -8.74
N ASP A 70 14.50 13.06 -7.93
CA ASP A 70 14.81 11.64 -7.73
C ASP A 70 14.02 11.00 -6.60
N ALA A 71 13.39 11.83 -5.76
CA ALA A 71 12.65 11.38 -4.60
C ALA A 71 11.41 12.22 -4.32
N LEU A 72 10.37 11.58 -3.77
CA LEU A 72 9.17 12.21 -3.22
C LEU A 72 9.29 12.25 -1.69
N TYR A 73 9.18 13.46 -1.11
CA TYR A 73 9.19 13.66 0.34
C TYR A 73 7.78 13.77 0.86
N ILE A 74 7.43 12.94 1.84
CA ILE A 74 6.11 12.94 2.49
C ILE A 74 6.24 12.88 4.00
N ASN A 75 5.25 13.43 4.71
CA ASN A 75 4.94 13.07 6.08
C ASN A 75 3.83 12.02 6.08
N MET A 76 3.92 11.03 6.93
CA MET A 76 2.89 10.02 7.14
C MET A 76 2.54 9.99 8.63
N VAL A 77 1.27 10.27 8.93
CA VAL A 77 0.66 10.00 10.23
C VAL A 77 -0.15 8.72 10.09
N MET A 78 0.17 7.72 10.90
CA MET A 78 -0.57 6.47 10.96
C MET A 78 -1.22 6.34 12.34
N ILE A 79 -2.52 6.10 12.38
CA ILE A 79 -3.29 5.86 13.60
C ILE A 79 -3.77 4.42 13.58
N THR A 80 -3.35 3.64 14.57
CA THR A 80 -3.77 2.23 14.72
C THR A 80 -5.21 2.13 15.21
N PRO A 81 -5.89 0.96 15.09
CA PRO A 81 -7.23 0.78 15.65
C PRO A 81 -7.31 1.08 17.15
N GLY A 82 -6.25 0.80 17.91
CA GLY A 82 -6.14 1.13 19.34
C GLY A 82 -5.84 2.58 19.65
N GLY A 83 -5.76 3.47 18.64
CA GLY A 83 -5.53 4.90 18.81
C GLY A 83 -4.07 5.31 18.98
N GLU A 84 -3.10 4.40 18.82
CA GLU A 84 -1.69 4.75 18.80
C GLU A 84 -1.36 5.53 17.53
N GLU A 85 -0.79 6.71 17.69
CA GLU A 85 -0.36 7.58 16.60
C GLU A 85 1.14 7.44 16.35
N ARG A 86 1.53 7.30 15.09
CA ARG A 86 2.92 7.20 14.64
C ARG A 86 3.16 8.17 13.50
N ILE A 87 4.06 9.12 13.70
CA ILE A 87 4.38 10.18 12.73
C ILE A 87 5.79 9.96 12.22
N LYS A 88 5.96 10.00 10.90
CA LYS A 88 7.28 9.87 10.29
C LYS A 88 7.35 10.51 8.90
N ASP A 89 8.46 11.21 8.66
CA ASP A 89 8.83 11.68 7.33
C ASP A 89 9.53 10.57 6.54
N TYR A 90 9.20 10.47 5.27
CA TYR A 90 9.80 9.53 4.34
C TYR A 90 10.39 10.24 3.13
N ASN A 91 11.57 9.78 2.74
CA ASN A 91 12.19 10.09 1.46
C ASN A 91 12.02 8.88 0.54
N LEU A 92 11.04 8.95 -0.34
CA LEU A 92 10.67 7.85 -1.24
C LEU A 92 11.48 8.00 -2.53
N LEU A 93 12.56 7.22 -2.65
CA LEU A 93 13.39 7.23 -3.85
C LEU A 93 12.60 6.66 -5.03
N LEU A 94 12.51 7.42 -6.12
CA LEU A 94 11.89 7.02 -7.39
C LEU A 94 12.93 6.77 -8.48
N LYS A 95 14.22 7.09 -8.21
CA LYS A 95 15.35 6.75 -9.08
C LYS A 95 16.45 6.05 -8.29
N ASP A 96 17.17 5.20 -8.97
CA ASP A 96 18.38 4.57 -8.46
C ASP A 96 19.62 5.50 -8.57
N SER A 97 20.78 5.00 -8.14
CA SER A 97 22.05 5.74 -8.20
C SER A 97 22.52 6.08 -9.62
N ASP A 98 22.02 5.38 -10.64
CA ASP A 98 22.35 5.58 -12.04
C ASP A 98 21.36 6.51 -12.74
N GLY A 99 20.34 7.00 -12.00
CA GLY A 99 19.32 7.91 -12.48
C GLY A 99 18.15 7.24 -13.21
N ASN A 100 18.06 5.89 -13.17
CA ASN A 100 16.95 5.15 -13.75
C ASN A 100 15.78 5.12 -12.77
N TYR A 101 14.55 5.22 -13.28
CA TYR A 101 13.36 5.08 -12.44
C TYR A 101 13.25 3.68 -11.85
N ILE A 102 12.92 3.62 -10.55
CA ILE A 102 12.68 2.38 -9.81
C ILE A 102 11.29 1.84 -10.17
N GLY A 103 11.16 0.50 -10.25
CA GLY A 103 9.90 -0.16 -10.56
C GLY A 103 9.84 -0.61 -12.01
N TYR A 104 8.63 -0.69 -12.56
CA TYR A 104 8.41 -1.11 -13.94
C TYR A 104 7.69 -0.02 -14.73
N GLU A 105 8.04 0.09 -16.00
CA GLU A 105 7.45 1.06 -16.92
C GLU A 105 6.46 0.37 -17.86
N THR A 106 5.32 1.03 -18.08
CA THR A 106 4.32 0.63 -19.08
C THR A 106 3.78 1.90 -19.72
N ASP A 107 3.95 2.03 -21.04
CA ASP A 107 3.44 3.15 -21.83
C ASP A 107 3.85 4.54 -21.31
N GLY A 108 5.09 4.68 -20.83
CA GLY A 108 5.63 5.94 -20.28
C GLY A 108 5.18 6.25 -18.85
N ILE A 109 4.50 5.30 -18.20
CA ILE A 109 4.07 5.37 -16.80
C ILE A 109 4.95 4.43 -15.98
N TYR A 110 5.59 4.96 -14.95
CA TYR A 110 6.39 4.21 -14.00
C TYR A 110 5.56 3.84 -12.78
N ASN A 111 5.61 2.55 -12.41
CA ASN A 111 4.91 2.00 -11.26
C ASN A 111 5.96 1.56 -10.23
N CYS A 112 5.97 2.21 -9.09
CA CYS A 112 6.91 1.99 -8.01
C CYS A 112 6.18 1.55 -6.74
N SER A 113 6.75 0.58 -6.01
CA SER A 113 6.26 0.14 -4.71
C SER A 113 7.42 0.15 -3.72
N ILE A 114 7.27 0.90 -2.62
CA ILE A 114 8.33 1.14 -1.64
C ILE A 114 7.84 0.68 -0.27
N LYS A 115 8.56 -0.27 0.35
CA LYS A 115 8.27 -0.67 1.72
C LYS A 115 8.67 0.44 2.69
N VAL A 116 7.69 0.99 3.40
CA VAL A 116 7.88 2.05 4.39
C VAL A 116 7.93 1.51 5.83
N ARG A 117 7.28 0.38 6.07
CA ARG A 117 7.31 -0.30 7.36
C ARG A 117 7.21 -1.80 7.16
N GLY A 118 8.03 -2.57 7.89
CA GLY A 118 7.98 -4.02 7.89
C GLY A 118 7.57 -4.59 9.24
N ARG A 119 6.96 -5.78 9.22
CA ARG A 119 6.67 -6.64 10.36
C ARG A 119 5.92 -5.92 11.49
N MET A 120 4.88 -5.19 11.12
CA MET A 120 4.05 -4.47 12.09
C MET A 120 2.98 -5.39 12.66
N ARG A 121 2.88 -5.45 13.99
CA ARG A 121 1.80 -6.13 14.70
C ARG A 121 0.80 -5.11 15.22
N PHE A 122 -0.47 -5.47 15.10
CA PHE A 122 -1.57 -4.72 15.70
C PHE A 122 -2.12 -5.49 16.89
N HIS A 123 -2.67 -4.76 17.88
CA HIS A 123 -3.22 -5.35 19.09
C HIS A 123 -4.75 -5.31 19.12
N GLU A 124 -5.36 -4.62 18.17
CA GLU A 124 -6.80 -4.51 18.01
C GLU A 124 -7.16 -4.58 16.54
N THR A 125 -8.29 -5.21 16.23
CA THR A 125 -8.89 -5.21 14.89
C THR A 125 -9.59 -3.88 14.63
N GLY A 126 -9.73 -3.51 13.36
CA GLY A 126 -10.41 -2.30 12.96
C GLY A 126 -9.69 -1.57 11.83
N LEU A 127 -9.89 -0.28 11.72
CA LEU A 127 -9.29 0.54 10.66
C LEU A 127 -7.97 1.16 11.13
N VAL A 128 -6.93 0.93 10.34
CA VAL A 128 -5.70 1.73 10.39
C VAL A 128 -5.91 2.92 9.48
N LYS A 129 -5.75 4.11 10.03
CA LYS A 129 -5.88 5.37 9.30
C LYS A 129 -4.52 5.92 8.94
N PHE A 130 -4.40 6.44 7.74
CA PHE A 130 -3.21 7.12 7.26
C PHE A 130 -3.59 8.52 6.79
N ASP A 131 -2.85 9.51 7.24
CA ASP A 131 -2.87 10.87 6.70
C ASP A 131 -1.48 11.16 6.12
N ILE A 132 -1.46 11.50 4.84
CA ILE A 132 -0.23 11.69 4.06
C ILE A 132 -0.17 13.12 3.56
N GLU A 133 0.87 13.84 3.94
CA GLU A 133 1.14 15.20 3.48
C GLU A 133 2.34 15.23 2.52
N ASN A 134 2.21 16.01 1.45
CA ASN A 134 3.27 16.30 0.50
C ASN A 134 4.23 17.35 1.07
N LEU A 135 5.48 16.95 1.36
CA LEU A 135 6.55 17.83 1.87
C LEU A 135 7.47 18.40 0.78
N MET A 136 7.13 18.24 -0.49
CA MET A 136 7.95 18.80 -1.57
C MET A 136 8.03 20.32 -1.45
N PRO A 137 9.20 20.94 -1.76
CA PRO A 137 9.40 22.38 -1.57
C PRO A 137 8.55 23.25 -2.51
N LYS A 138 8.20 22.73 -3.70
CA LYS A 138 7.34 23.44 -4.66
C LYS A 138 5.87 23.17 -4.35
N TYR A 139 5.01 24.15 -4.63
CA TYR A 139 3.57 24.03 -4.44
C TYR A 139 2.96 22.91 -5.30
N HIS A 140 3.38 22.79 -6.55
CA HIS A 140 2.96 21.71 -7.46
C HIS A 140 4.09 20.69 -7.61
N THR A 141 3.73 19.41 -7.43
CA THR A 141 4.60 18.27 -7.74
C THR A 141 4.06 17.57 -8.98
N PRO A 142 4.50 17.97 -10.19
CA PRO A 142 3.97 17.40 -11.42
C PRO A 142 4.48 15.98 -11.65
N GLY A 143 3.74 15.25 -12.49
CA GLY A 143 4.12 13.91 -12.92
C GLY A 143 3.60 12.80 -12.00
N ILE A 144 2.95 13.08 -10.87
CA ILE A 144 2.31 12.07 -10.02
C ILE A 144 0.90 11.79 -10.54
N ILE A 145 0.62 10.54 -10.90
CA ILE A 145 -0.69 10.06 -11.38
C ILE A 145 -1.50 9.50 -10.23
N GLU A 146 -0.88 8.60 -9.44
CA GLU A 146 -1.53 7.92 -8.33
C GLU A 146 -0.58 7.80 -7.14
N PHE A 147 -1.14 7.85 -5.96
CA PHE A 147 -0.48 7.52 -4.70
C PHE A 147 -1.39 6.57 -3.91
N GLY A 148 -0.83 5.53 -3.32
CA GLY A 148 -1.60 4.54 -2.57
C GLY A 148 -0.84 3.96 -1.39
N ILE A 149 -1.61 3.40 -0.45
CA ILE A 149 -1.10 2.61 0.67
C ILE A 149 -1.54 1.16 0.47
N VAL A 150 -0.62 0.24 0.68
CA VAL A 150 -0.85 -1.20 0.64
C VAL A 150 -0.38 -1.79 1.95
N MET A 151 -1.22 -2.59 2.58
CA MET A 151 -0.85 -3.44 3.70
C MET A 151 -0.93 -4.90 3.26
N ASP A 152 0.17 -5.62 3.38
CA ASP A 152 0.28 -7.03 3.02
C ASP A 152 0.79 -7.84 4.20
N VAL A 153 0.37 -9.09 4.30
CA VAL A 153 0.89 -10.00 5.32
C VAL A 153 2.37 -10.27 5.03
N THR A 154 3.20 -10.11 6.06
CA THR A 154 4.65 -10.33 5.92
C THR A 154 4.93 -11.79 5.55
N GLU A 155 5.67 -12.01 4.49
CA GLU A 155 6.16 -13.35 4.13
C GLU A 155 7.08 -13.90 5.23
N LYS A 156 6.83 -15.17 5.60
CA LYS A 156 7.57 -15.90 6.66
C LYS A 156 8.81 -16.55 6.12
#